data_da4400585d898ff9a01f15bdc1a2d3da
#
_entry.id   da4400585d898ff9a01f15bdc1a2d3da
#
_cell.length_a   1.000
_cell.length_b   1.000
_cell.length_c   1.000
_cell.angle_alpha   90.00
_cell.angle_beta   90.00
_cell.angle_gamma   90.00
#
_symmetry.space_group_name_H-M   'P 1'
#
loop_
_entity.id
_entity.type
_entity.pdbx_description
1 polymer ?
#
loop_
_entity_poly.entity_id
_entity_poly.type
_entity_poly.pdbx_seq_one_letter_code
_entity_poly.pdbx_strand_id
1 'polypeptide(L)'
;MTDWSSLEQAATALRRLNRAVNRHYASDDQLAAIAAQADRLAAVVEQGDRRNKEADFRTRPHLARIYDGEYAPLEIADGDKIEFDPFSPIGGAFHPHAAGIDFFRAGRDVVGRADIDPGHAGPPNRVHGGVVASLIDETMGALNRSHGRRAFTASLTVDYRAPAPIDEPLEFRATTVSHEGRKIVLSCVGTTTDGTVFCESKGLFIQPAEDYQS
;
A
#
# COMPACT_ATOMS: atom_id res chain seq x y z
N MET A 1 -3.92 11.10 -23.43
CA MET A 1 -4.37 10.62 -22.10
C MET A 1 -3.66 9.30 -21.88
N THR A 2 -2.85 9.19 -20.84
CA THR A 2 -2.10 7.95 -20.56
C THR A 2 -3.09 6.83 -20.25
N ASP A 3 -3.03 5.74 -21.00
CA ASP A 3 -3.83 4.56 -20.71
C ASP A 3 -3.19 3.76 -19.56
N TRP A 4 -3.69 3.98 -18.36
CA TRP A 4 -3.22 3.31 -17.15
C TRP A 4 -3.56 1.83 -17.10
N SER A 5 -4.48 1.35 -17.97
CA SER A 5 -4.85 -0.07 -18.03
C SER A 5 -3.67 -0.95 -18.45
N SER A 6 -2.85 -0.49 -19.38
CA SER A 6 -1.64 -1.20 -19.80
C SER A 6 -0.60 -1.29 -18.68
N LEU A 7 -0.44 -0.24 -17.87
CA LEU A 7 0.45 -0.27 -16.71
C LEU A 7 -0.07 -1.24 -15.64
N GLU A 8 -1.37 -1.22 -15.36
CA GLU A 8 -2.01 -2.15 -14.41
C GLU A 8 -1.86 -3.60 -14.85
N GLN A 9 -2.07 -3.88 -16.14
CA GLN A 9 -1.87 -5.21 -16.72
C GLN A 9 -0.41 -5.67 -16.59
N ALA A 10 0.56 -4.81 -16.91
CA ALA A 10 1.97 -5.10 -16.77
C ALA A 10 2.35 -5.36 -15.30
N ALA A 11 1.92 -4.50 -14.38
CA ALA A 11 2.16 -4.66 -12.95
C ALA A 11 1.56 -5.97 -12.42
N THR A 12 0.35 -6.32 -12.87
CA THR A 12 -0.31 -7.58 -12.50
C THR A 12 0.43 -8.80 -13.03
N ALA A 13 0.92 -8.76 -14.28
CA ALA A 13 1.72 -9.86 -14.85
C ALA A 13 3.04 -10.06 -14.10
N LEU A 14 3.71 -8.96 -13.73
CA LEU A 14 4.96 -9.01 -12.97
C LEU A 14 4.73 -9.54 -11.54
N ARG A 15 3.66 -9.11 -10.85
CA ARG A 15 3.29 -9.69 -9.54
C ARG A 15 3.01 -11.19 -9.64
N ARG A 16 2.29 -11.63 -10.70
CA ARG A 16 2.03 -13.06 -10.94
C ARG A 16 3.32 -13.85 -11.16
N LEU A 17 4.27 -13.31 -11.94
CA LEU A 17 5.56 -13.96 -12.16
C LEU A 17 6.36 -14.06 -10.86
N ASN A 18 6.44 -12.96 -10.11
CA ASN A 18 7.09 -12.93 -8.80
C ASN A 18 6.49 -13.99 -7.84
N ARG A 19 5.15 -14.05 -7.76
CA ARG A 19 4.45 -15.07 -6.98
C ARG A 19 4.80 -16.50 -7.44
N ALA A 20 4.84 -16.76 -8.75
CA ALA A 20 5.14 -18.07 -9.28
C ALA A 20 6.56 -18.53 -8.93
N VAL A 21 7.54 -17.65 -9.09
CA VAL A 21 8.96 -17.96 -8.76
C VAL A 21 9.16 -18.20 -7.25
N ASN A 22 8.43 -17.49 -6.39
CA ASN A 22 8.52 -17.66 -4.94
C ASN A 22 7.72 -18.87 -4.41
N ARG A 23 6.76 -19.37 -5.19
CA ARG A 23 5.84 -20.45 -4.77
C ARG A 23 6.24 -21.83 -5.27
N HIS A 24 6.95 -21.88 -6.38
CA HIS A 24 7.27 -23.13 -7.08
C HIS A 24 8.75 -23.24 -7.35
N TYR A 25 9.26 -24.46 -7.25
CA TYR A 25 10.60 -24.75 -7.74
C TYR A 25 10.61 -24.68 -9.27
N ALA A 26 11.62 -24.05 -9.82
CA ALA A 26 11.87 -23.96 -11.25
C ALA A 26 13.26 -24.56 -11.57
N SER A 27 13.40 -25.14 -12.75
CA SER A 27 14.71 -25.61 -13.22
C SER A 27 15.63 -24.43 -13.55
N ASP A 28 16.93 -24.67 -13.57
CA ASP A 28 17.94 -23.66 -13.94
C ASP A 28 17.64 -23.07 -15.33
N ASP A 29 17.21 -23.90 -16.29
CA ASP A 29 16.86 -23.44 -17.64
C ASP A 29 15.64 -22.51 -17.62
N GLN A 30 14.63 -22.80 -16.80
CA GLN A 30 13.46 -21.93 -16.63
C GLN A 30 13.86 -20.59 -15.99
N LEU A 31 14.69 -20.62 -14.96
CA LEU A 31 15.19 -19.40 -14.31
C LEU A 31 16.04 -18.55 -15.25
N ALA A 32 16.93 -19.20 -16.03
CA ALA A 32 17.73 -18.52 -17.05
C ALA A 32 16.86 -17.87 -18.15
N ALA A 33 15.80 -18.58 -18.57
CA ALA A 33 14.87 -18.04 -19.56
C ALA A 33 14.07 -16.83 -19.01
N ILE A 34 13.64 -16.88 -17.74
CA ILE A 34 12.98 -15.76 -17.07
C ILE A 34 13.91 -14.55 -17.00
N ALA A 35 15.16 -14.73 -16.54
CA ALA A 35 16.14 -13.67 -16.45
C ALA A 35 16.40 -13.01 -17.81
N ALA A 36 16.71 -13.81 -18.84
CA ALA A 36 16.95 -13.29 -20.20
C ALA A 36 15.74 -12.55 -20.80
N GLN A 37 14.52 -12.98 -20.47
CA GLN A 37 13.31 -12.29 -20.93
C GLN A 37 13.09 -10.99 -20.18
N ALA A 38 13.30 -10.97 -18.86
CA ALA A 38 13.18 -9.77 -18.03
C ALA A 38 14.17 -8.69 -18.46
N ASP A 39 15.44 -9.05 -18.69
CA ASP A 39 16.49 -8.13 -19.17
C ASP A 39 16.13 -7.51 -20.52
N ARG A 40 15.63 -8.32 -21.46
CA ARG A 40 15.20 -7.82 -22.78
C ARG A 40 14.04 -6.81 -22.65
N LEU A 41 13.07 -7.10 -21.82
CA LEU A 41 11.92 -6.20 -21.62
C LEU A 41 12.32 -4.93 -20.89
N ALA A 42 13.20 -5.03 -19.89
CA ALA A 42 13.75 -3.87 -19.20
C ALA A 42 14.46 -2.93 -20.18
N ALA A 43 15.36 -3.47 -21.03
CA ALA A 43 16.07 -2.69 -22.03
C ALA A 43 15.16 -1.96 -23.04
N VAL A 44 13.99 -2.52 -23.34
CA VAL A 44 12.99 -1.85 -24.21
C VAL A 44 12.33 -0.69 -23.46
N VAL A 45 11.92 -0.89 -22.20
CA VAL A 45 11.24 0.14 -21.40
C VAL A 45 12.20 1.30 -21.05
N GLU A 46 13.48 1.01 -20.81
CA GLU A 46 14.51 2.02 -20.49
C GLU A 46 14.83 2.99 -21.64
N GLN A 47 14.41 2.69 -22.87
CA GLN A 47 14.52 3.61 -24.00
C GLN A 47 13.50 4.76 -23.94
N GLY A 48 12.46 4.62 -23.13
CA GLY A 48 11.46 5.66 -22.93
C GLY A 48 11.89 6.73 -21.92
N ASP A 49 11.09 7.79 -21.85
CA ASP A 49 11.30 8.88 -20.90
C ASP A 49 11.15 8.38 -19.45
N ARG A 50 11.91 8.98 -18.54
CA ARG A 50 11.77 8.73 -17.11
C ARG A 50 10.41 9.21 -16.62
N ARG A 51 9.73 8.37 -15.84
CA ARG A 51 8.46 8.72 -15.22
C ARG A 51 8.64 9.84 -14.20
N ASN A 52 7.69 10.77 -14.20
CA ASN A 52 7.54 11.78 -13.16
C ASN A 52 6.31 11.44 -12.32
N LYS A 53 6.53 11.02 -11.07
CA LYS A 53 5.45 10.57 -10.17
C LYS A 53 4.43 11.68 -9.88
N GLU A 54 4.86 12.94 -9.77
CA GLU A 54 3.95 14.07 -9.60
C GLU A 54 3.05 14.27 -10.81
N ALA A 55 3.64 14.23 -12.01
CA ALA A 55 2.87 14.32 -13.26
C ALA A 55 1.86 13.17 -13.38
N ASP A 56 2.26 11.95 -13.00
CA ASP A 56 1.35 10.79 -12.97
C ASP A 56 0.18 11.00 -12.01
N PHE A 57 0.44 11.52 -10.80
CA PHE A 57 -0.58 11.83 -9.81
C PHE A 57 -1.57 12.89 -10.31
N ARG A 58 -1.09 13.92 -11.00
CA ARG A 58 -1.94 14.98 -11.55
C ARG A 58 -2.90 14.48 -12.64
N THR A 59 -2.68 13.31 -13.22
CA THR A 59 -3.64 12.68 -14.14
C THR A 59 -4.87 12.09 -13.43
N ARG A 60 -4.85 12.00 -12.10
CA ARG A 60 -5.95 11.51 -11.26
C ARG A 60 -6.58 12.66 -10.48
N PRO A 61 -7.85 13.03 -10.72
CA PRO A 61 -8.46 14.20 -10.10
C PRO A 61 -8.38 14.21 -8.57
N HIS A 62 -8.58 13.05 -7.92
CA HIS A 62 -8.53 12.94 -6.47
C HIS A 62 -7.10 13.07 -5.90
N LEU A 63 -6.06 12.72 -6.67
CA LEU A 63 -4.66 12.90 -6.29
C LEU A 63 -4.18 14.31 -6.65
N ALA A 64 -4.59 14.86 -7.79
CA ALA A 64 -4.26 16.22 -8.22
C ALA A 64 -4.67 17.24 -7.14
N ARG A 65 -5.88 17.13 -6.58
CA ARG A 65 -6.36 18.01 -5.51
C ARG A 65 -5.40 18.05 -4.30
N ILE A 66 -4.76 16.93 -3.96
CA ILE A 66 -3.79 16.87 -2.86
C ILE A 66 -2.59 17.77 -3.16
N TYR A 67 -2.08 17.75 -4.41
CA TYR A 67 -0.98 18.60 -4.86
C TYR A 67 -1.37 20.07 -4.99
N ASP A 68 -2.64 20.34 -5.23
CA ASP A 68 -3.19 21.69 -5.31
C ASP A 68 -3.58 22.25 -3.92
N GLY A 69 -3.30 21.50 -2.85
CA GLY A 69 -3.56 21.92 -1.47
C GLY A 69 -5.02 21.78 -1.02
N GLU A 70 -5.85 21.09 -1.82
CA GLU A 70 -7.26 20.86 -1.50
C GLU A 70 -7.41 19.61 -0.61
N TYR A 71 -7.45 19.81 0.69
CA TYR A 71 -7.60 18.76 1.70
C TYR A 71 -9.02 18.75 2.25
N ALA A 72 -9.96 18.10 1.55
CA ALA A 72 -11.30 17.85 2.06
C ALA A 72 -11.47 16.38 2.45
N PRO A 73 -12.29 16.08 3.48
CA PRO A 73 -12.71 14.71 3.76
C PRO A 73 -13.35 14.07 2.52
N LEU A 74 -13.15 12.76 2.35
CA LEU A 74 -13.79 12.04 1.25
C LEU A 74 -15.27 11.85 1.54
N GLU A 75 -16.11 12.23 0.59
CA GLU A 75 -17.55 11.99 0.62
C GLU A 75 -17.84 10.58 0.10
N ILE A 76 -17.65 9.59 0.95
CA ILE A 76 -17.90 8.18 0.67
C ILE A 76 -18.76 7.56 1.77
N ALA A 77 -19.61 6.61 1.42
CA ALA A 77 -20.47 5.93 2.37
C ALA A 77 -19.69 4.91 3.22
N ASP A 78 -20.29 4.50 4.31
CA ASP A 78 -19.75 3.43 5.15
C ASP A 78 -19.75 2.10 4.38
N GLY A 79 -18.64 1.40 4.41
CA GLY A 79 -18.41 0.17 3.62
C GLY A 79 -17.88 0.39 2.22
N ASP A 80 -17.88 1.61 1.69
CA ASP A 80 -17.35 1.89 0.36
C ASP A 80 -15.82 1.83 0.31
N LYS A 81 -15.31 1.45 -0.86
CA LYS A 81 -13.89 1.41 -1.15
C LYS A 81 -13.32 2.83 -1.26
N ILE A 82 -12.19 3.04 -0.60
CA ILE A 82 -11.42 4.28 -0.69
C ILE A 82 -10.41 4.16 -1.83
N GLU A 83 -10.51 5.04 -2.82
CA GLU A 83 -9.41 5.20 -3.78
C GLU A 83 -8.22 5.85 -3.06
N PHE A 84 -7.12 5.11 -2.98
CA PHE A 84 -5.86 5.57 -2.42
C PHE A 84 -4.81 5.74 -3.53
N ASP A 85 -3.52 5.72 -3.23
CA ASP A 85 -2.45 5.88 -4.23
C ASP A 85 -2.27 4.60 -5.07
N PRO A 86 -2.71 4.56 -6.36
CA PRO A 86 -2.52 3.38 -7.20
C PRO A 86 -1.06 3.13 -7.57
N PHE A 87 -0.17 4.10 -7.34
CA PHE A 87 1.28 3.99 -7.58
C PHE A 87 2.07 3.63 -6.32
N SER A 88 1.40 3.41 -5.19
CA SER A 88 2.06 3.02 -3.94
C SER A 88 2.82 1.71 -4.10
N PRO A 89 4.06 1.61 -3.60
CA PRO A 89 4.81 0.37 -3.60
C PRO A 89 4.22 -0.69 -2.66
N ILE A 90 3.29 -0.32 -1.79
CA ILE A 90 2.68 -1.21 -0.80
C ILE A 90 1.32 -1.72 -1.26
N GLY A 91 0.39 -0.81 -1.58
CA GLY A 91 -0.98 -1.15 -1.93
C GLY A 91 -1.34 -0.90 -3.39
N GLY A 92 -0.49 -0.21 -4.17
CA GLY A 92 -0.86 0.33 -5.47
C GLY A 92 -1.05 -0.69 -6.58
N ALA A 93 -2.21 -0.66 -7.25
CA ALA A 93 -2.52 -1.58 -8.35
C ALA A 93 -1.54 -1.45 -9.54
N PHE A 94 -0.94 -0.28 -9.74
CA PHE A 94 0.00 -0.01 -10.83
C PHE A 94 1.46 -0.28 -10.46
N HIS A 95 1.72 -0.75 -9.24
CA HIS A 95 3.09 -1.02 -8.80
C HIS A 95 3.38 -2.53 -8.87
N PRO A 96 4.42 -2.96 -9.62
CA PRO A 96 4.72 -4.38 -9.84
C PRO A 96 5.21 -5.13 -8.60
N HIS A 97 5.51 -4.40 -7.52
CA HIS A 97 6.03 -4.96 -6.26
C HIS A 97 5.05 -4.84 -5.10
N ALA A 98 3.86 -4.29 -5.35
CA ALA A 98 2.90 -4.06 -4.29
C ALA A 98 2.42 -5.38 -3.68
N ALA A 99 2.35 -5.40 -2.35
CA ALA A 99 1.73 -6.49 -1.60
C ALA A 99 0.22 -6.59 -1.88
N GLY A 100 -0.40 -5.44 -2.15
CA GLY A 100 -1.82 -5.30 -2.43
C GLY A 100 -2.63 -5.16 -1.15
N ILE A 101 -3.35 -4.06 -1.04
CA ILE A 101 -4.31 -3.81 0.04
C ILE A 101 -5.43 -2.92 -0.48
N ASP A 102 -6.65 -3.27 -0.17
CA ASP A 102 -7.84 -2.45 -0.44
C ASP A 102 -8.32 -1.79 0.84
N PHE A 103 -8.71 -0.52 0.75
CA PHE A 103 -9.17 0.25 1.90
C PHE A 103 -10.67 0.51 1.82
N PHE A 104 -11.35 0.42 2.95
CA PHE A 104 -12.78 0.60 3.07
C PHE A 104 -13.11 1.53 4.24
N ARG A 105 -14.14 2.36 4.07
CA ARG A 105 -14.65 3.17 5.16
C ARG A 105 -15.37 2.28 6.19
N ALA A 106 -15.13 2.54 7.47
CA ALA A 106 -15.78 1.85 8.59
C ALA A 106 -16.17 2.88 9.67
N GLY A 107 -17.24 3.64 9.41
CA GLY A 107 -17.63 4.78 10.21
C GLY A 107 -16.59 5.90 10.18
N ARG A 108 -15.90 6.13 11.29
CA ARG A 108 -14.80 7.09 11.40
C ARG A 108 -13.42 6.45 11.19
N ASP A 109 -13.37 5.14 11.06
CA ASP A 109 -12.17 4.34 10.87
C ASP A 109 -11.97 4.00 9.40
N VAL A 110 -10.83 3.40 9.10
CA VAL A 110 -10.53 2.74 7.83
C VAL A 110 -10.10 1.30 8.09
N VAL A 111 -10.61 0.41 7.29
CA VAL A 111 -10.24 -1.00 7.27
C VAL A 111 -9.49 -1.29 5.98
N GLY A 112 -8.23 -1.73 6.12
CA GLY A 112 -7.45 -2.31 5.04
C GLY A 112 -7.65 -3.81 4.97
N ARG A 113 -7.83 -4.39 3.77
CA ARG A 113 -7.91 -5.83 3.54
C ARG A 113 -6.87 -6.27 2.54
N ALA A 114 -6.08 -7.28 2.91
CA ALA A 114 -4.97 -7.75 2.11
C ALA A 114 -4.88 -9.28 2.10
N ASP A 115 -4.60 -9.85 0.93
CA ASP A 115 -4.22 -11.25 0.75
C ASP A 115 -2.74 -11.29 0.37
N ILE A 116 -1.88 -11.61 1.33
CA ILE A 116 -0.44 -11.51 1.14
C ILE A 116 0.13 -12.80 0.59
N ASP A 117 0.77 -12.70 -0.56
CA ASP A 117 1.36 -13.85 -1.24
C ASP A 117 2.79 -14.20 -0.73
N PRO A 118 3.29 -15.42 -1.02
CA PRO A 118 4.61 -15.87 -0.59
C PRO A 118 5.80 -15.00 -1.04
N GLY A 119 5.63 -14.13 -2.04
CA GLY A 119 6.66 -13.16 -2.42
C GLY A 119 6.99 -12.14 -1.33
N HIS A 120 6.11 -12.03 -0.33
CA HIS A 120 6.25 -11.14 0.82
C HIS A 120 6.45 -11.91 2.15
N ALA A 121 6.79 -13.20 2.05
CA ALA A 121 7.07 -14.02 3.22
C ALA A 121 8.36 -13.57 3.93
N GLY A 122 8.34 -13.71 5.25
CA GLY A 122 9.51 -13.65 6.11
C GLY A 122 9.96 -15.07 6.50
N PRO A 123 9.96 -15.42 7.79
CA PRO A 123 10.14 -16.80 8.21
C PRO A 123 9.04 -17.71 7.65
N PRO A 124 9.23 -19.04 7.59
CA PRO A 124 8.26 -19.97 7.02
C PRO A 124 6.81 -19.74 7.51
N ASN A 125 5.86 -19.76 6.58
CA ASN A 125 4.42 -19.69 6.81
C ASN A 125 3.92 -18.37 7.45
N ARG A 126 4.66 -17.26 7.30
CA ARG A 126 4.23 -15.96 7.81
C ARG A 126 4.69 -14.81 6.95
N VAL A 127 3.91 -13.74 6.97
CA VAL A 127 4.26 -12.47 6.33
C VAL A 127 5.48 -11.85 7.01
N HIS A 128 6.37 -11.24 6.23
CA HIS A 128 7.53 -10.53 6.76
C HIS A 128 7.08 -9.34 7.63
N GLY A 129 7.68 -9.16 8.82
CA GLY A 129 7.30 -8.10 9.75
C GLY A 129 7.37 -6.69 9.16
N GLY A 130 8.35 -6.42 8.30
CA GLY A 130 8.43 -5.14 7.59
C GLY A 130 7.26 -4.92 6.60
N VAL A 131 6.75 -5.98 5.97
CA VAL A 131 5.55 -5.89 5.12
C VAL A 131 4.32 -5.58 5.97
N VAL A 132 4.16 -6.24 7.12
CA VAL A 132 3.08 -5.92 8.08
C VAL A 132 3.16 -4.46 8.50
N ALA A 133 4.34 -3.95 8.88
CA ALA A 133 4.52 -2.55 9.25
C ALA A 133 4.16 -1.58 8.11
N SER A 134 4.51 -1.91 6.87
CA SER A 134 4.17 -1.11 5.70
C SER A 134 2.67 -1.08 5.43
N LEU A 135 1.96 -2.21 5.59
CA LEU A 135 0.50 -2.28 5.44
C LEU A 135 -0.23 -1.48 6.53
N ILE A 136 0.31 -1.46 7.74
CA ILE A 136 -0.17 -0.62 8.85
C ILE A 136 -0.02 0.86 8.50
N ASP A 137 1.17 1.28 8.06
CA ASP A 137 1.45 2.67 7.69
C ASP A 137 0.53 3.15 6.56
N GLU A 138 0.36 2.31 5.54
CA GLU A 138 -0.52 2.59 4.40
C GLU A 138 -1.99 2.72 4.84
N THR A 139 -2.46 1.85 5.77
CA THR A 139 -3.83 1.93 6.31
C THR A 139 -4.05 3.19 7.13
N MET A 140 -3.06 3.60 7.93
CA MET A 140 -3.08 4.86 8.66
C MET A 140 -3.05 6.06 7.70
N GLY A 141 -2.27 5.98 6.61
CA GLY A 141 -2.25 6.96 5.53
C GLY A 141 -3.63 7.11 4.87
N ALA A 142 -4.29 6.00 4.57
CA ALA A 142 -5.64 5.99 4.01
C ALA A 142 -6.67 6.60 4.98
N LEU A 143 -6.53 6.38 6.30
CA LEU A 143 -7.36 7.02 7.31
C LEU A 143 -7.17 8.54 7.31
N ASN A 144 -5.92 9.03 7.30
CA ASN A 144 -5.66 10.46 7.19
C ASN A 144 -6.26 11.04 5.91
N ARG A 145 -6.10 10.36 4.77
CA ARG A 145 -6.68 10.78 3.49
C ARG A 145 -8.19 10.83 3.54
N SER A 146 -8.87 9.83 4.13
CA SER A 146 -10.33 9.79 4.23
C SER A 146 -10.90 10.96 5.03
N HIS A 147 -10.11 11.48 5.97
CA HIS A 147 -10.47 12.66 6.78
C HIS A 147 -9.97 14.00 6.19
N GLY A 148 -9.45 14.03 4.96
CA GLY A 148 -8.90 15.23 4.34
C GLY A 148 -7.64 15.77 5.03
N ARG A 149 -6.82 14.91 5.60
CA ARG A 149 -5.62 15.30 6.34
C ARG A 149 -4.38 14.98 5.51
N ARG A 150 -3.60 16.01 5.18
CA ARG A 150 -2.22 15.82 4.70
C ARG A 150 -1.32 15.65 5.91
N ALA A 151 -0.77 14.46 6.09
CA ALA A 151 0.13 14.21 7.19
C ALA A 151 1.17 13.16 6.78
N PHE A 152 2.38 13.28 7.32
CA PHE A 152 3.49 12.38 7.07
C PHE A 152 3.82 11.60 8.32
N THR A 153 4.16 10.34 8.16
CA THR A 153 4.56 9.46 9.24
C THR A 153 5.87 9.95 9.86
N ALA A 154 5.82 10.34 11.14
CA ALA A 154 7.00 10.75 11.88
C ALA A 154 7.57 9.59 12.70
N SER A 155 6.71 8.72 13.23
CA SER A 155 7.12 7.49 13.89
C SER A 155 6.02 6.44 13.84
N LEU A 156 6.43 5.18 13.82
CA LEU A 156 5.55 4.02 13.87
C LEU A 156 6.12 3.00 14.85
N THR A 157 5.32 2.58 15.82
CA THR A 157 5.64 1.47 16.73
C THR A 157 4.69 0.32 16.42
N VAL A 158 5.23 -0.87 16.24
CA VAL A 158 4.46 -2.08 15.95
C VAL A 158 4.82 -3.16 16.97
N ASP A 159 3.81 -3.63 17.69
CA ASP A 159 3.87 -4.76 18.60
C ASP A 159 3.32 -6.01 17.89
N TYR A 160 4.17 -6.97 17.60
CA TYR A 160 3.79 -8.24 17.00
C TYR A 160 3.35 -9.21 18.09
N ARG A 161 2.08 -9.66 18.05
CA ARG A 161 1.46 -10.51 19.04
C ARG A 161 1.44 -11.98 18.62
N ALA A 162 1.26 -12.22 17.32
CA ALA A 162 1.24 -13.54 16.71
C ALA A 162 1.83 -13.49 15.30
N PRO A 163 2.15 -14.64 14.67
CA PRO A 163 2.50 -14.70 13.26
C PRO A 163 1.32 -14.24 12.40
N ALA A 164 1.54 -13.28 11.50
CA ALA A 164 0.58 -12.95 10.45
C ALA A 164 0.65 -14.08 9.40
N PRO A 165 -0.44 -14.84 9.15
CA PRO A 165 -0.43 -15.94 8.19
C PRO A 165 -0.24 -15.43 6.76
N ILE A 166 0.28 -16.32 5.90
CA ILE A 166 0.40 -16.06 4.47
C ILE A 166 -0.71 -16.81 3.73
N ASP A 167 -1.14 -16.30 2.59
CA ASP A 167 -2.24 -16.87 1.79
C ASP A 167 -3.61 -16.90 2.52
N GLU A 168 -3.77 -16.07 3.54
CA GLU A 168 -5.04 -15.88 4.23
C GLU A 168 -5.40 -14.40 4.27
N PRO A 169 -6.70 -14.04 4.21
CA PRO A 169 -7.10 -12.64 4.32
C PRO A 169 -6.71 -12.04 5.66
N LEU A 170 -6.06 -10.88 5.60
CA LEU A 170 -5.70 -10.07 6.76
C LEU A 170 -6.51 -8.79 6.77
N GLU A 171 -6.94 -8.36 7.95
CA GLU A 171 -7.61 -7.09 8.14
C GLU A 171 -6.77 -6.17 9.04
N PHE A 172 -6.67 -4.89 8.66
CA PHE A 172 -5.98 -3.83 9.39
C PHE A 172 -6.98 -2.72 9.67
N ARG A 173 -7.32 -2.47 10.92
CA ARG A 173 -8.24 -1.39 11.31
C ARG A 173 -7.47 -0.23 11.91
N ALA A 174 -7.47 0.91 11.21
CA ALA A 174 -6.87 2.15 11.68
C ALA A 174 -7.91 3.09 12.28
N THR A 175 -7.59 3.67 13.43
CA THR A 175 -8.45 4.56 14.22
C THR A 175 -7.69 5.81 14.67
N THR A 176 -8.34 6.98 14.69
CA THR A 176 -7.75 8.20 15.24
C THR A 176 -7.82 8.19 16.77
N VAL A 177 -6.66 8.23 17.43
CA VAL A 177 -6.55 8.31 18.90
C VAL A 177 -6.63 9.75 19.37
N SER A 178 -5.84 10.67 18.75
CA SER A 178 -5.89 12.10 19.04
C SER A 178 -5.46 12.93 17.85
N HIS A 179 -5.91 14.20 17.83
CA HIS A 179 -5.48 15.20 16.85
C HIS A 179 -5.33 16.54 17.56
N GLU A 180 -4.10 16.97 17.76
CA GLU A 180 -3.76 18.20 18.50
C GLU A 180 -2.81 19.06 17.66
N GLY A 181 -3.32 20.18 17.18
CA GLY A 181 -2.58 21.04 16.25
C GLY A 181 -2.16 20.23 15.00
N ARG A 182 -0.85 20.19 14.75
CA ARG A 182 -0.27 19.44 13.62
C ARG A 182 -0.02 17.94 13.90
N LYS A 183 -0.19 17.50 15.14
CA LYS A 183 0.10 16.13 15.56
C LYS A 183 -1.14 15.27 15.52
N ILE A 184 -1.09 14.17 14.80
CA ILE A 184 -2.16 13.16 14.70
C ILE A 184 -1.60 11.85 15.21
N VAL A 185 -2.22 11.29 16.23
CA VAL A 185 -1.88 9.97 16.74
C VAL A 185 -2.94 8.99 16.27
N LEU A 186 -2.50 7.95 15.59
CA LEU A 186 -3.33 6.87 15.09
C LEU A 186 -2.95 5.56 15.76
N SER A 187 -3.91 4.65 15.88
CA SER A 187 -3.69 3.23 16.21
C SER A 187 -4.12 2.37 15.03
N CYS A 188 -3.50 1.20 14.88
CA CYS A 188 -3.96 0.19 13.94
C CYS A 188 -3.80 -1.20 14.57
N VAL A 189 -4.82 -2.03 14.39
CA VAL A 189 -4.86 -3.42 14.85
C VAL A 189 -4.96 -4.33 13.63
N GLY A 190 -4.08 -5.32 13.55
CA GLY A 190 -4.13 -6.36 12.52
C GLY A 190 -4.75 -7.64 13.04
N THR A 191 -5.75 -8.17 12.32
CA THR A 191 -6.48 -9.38 12.68
C THR A 191 -6.59 -10.36 11.51
N THR A 192 -6.62 -11.63 11.83
CA THR A 192 -6.97 -12.72 10.92
C THR A 192 -8.49 -12.88 10.82
N THR A 193 -8.97 -13.72 9.90
CA THR A 193 -10.40 -13.98 9.70
C THR A 193 -11.11 -14.62 10.89
N ASP A 194 -10.36 -15.35 11.74
CA ASP A 194 -10.87 -15.93 12.98
C ASP A 194 -10.85 -14.94 14.17
N GLY A 195 -10.40 -13.69 13.93
CA GLY A 195 -10.33 -12.64 14.95
C GLY A 195 -9.05 -12.65 15.79
N THR A 196 -8.07 -13.50 15.49
CA THR A 196 -6.78 -13.48 16.18
C THR A 196 -6.05 -12.16 15.89
N VAL A 197 -5.69 -11.41 16.94
CA VAL A 197 -4.87 -10.20 16.83
C VAL A 197 -3.41 -10.62 16.64
N PHE A 198 -2.85 -10.32 15.45
CA PHE A 198 -1.44 -10.62 15.19
C PHE A 198 -0.52 -9.40 15.36
N CYS A 199 -1.05 -8.17 15.34
CA CYS A 199 -0.29 -6.98 15.67
C CYS A 199 -1.17 -5.85 16.20
N GLU A 200 -0.55 -4.98 17.00
CA GLU A 200 -1.08 -3.70 17.45
C GLU A 200 -0.05 -2.62 17.17
N SER A 201 -0.50 -1.41 16.86
CA SER A 201 0.45 -0.36 16.50
C SER A 201 -0.05 1.03 16.88
N LYS A 202 0.93 1.95 17.00
CA LYS A 202 0.71 3.37 17.21
C LYS A 202 1.61 4.16 16.28
N GLY A 203 1.01 5.08 15.51
CA GLY A 203 1.70 6.00 14.62
C GLY A 203 1.52 7.44 15.04
N LEU A 204 2.61 8.22 14.99
CA LEU A 204 2.57 9.68 15.05
C LEU A 204 2.71 10.21 13.62
N PHE A 205 1.74 10.99 13.20
CA PHE A 205 1.72 11.69 11.92
C PHE A 205 1.79 13.20 12.15
N ILE A 206 2.51 13.89 11.28
CA ILE A 206 2.67 15.35 11.38
C ILE A 206 2.13 16.00 10.12
N GLN A 207 1.20 16.92 10.27
CA GLN A 207 0.78 17.81 9.21
C GLN A 207 1.90 18.82 8.91
N PRO A 208 2.23 19.09 7.64
CA PRO A 208 3.22 20.09 7.29
C PRO A 208 2.81 21.47 7.80
N ALA A 209 3.75 22.39 7.92
CA ALA A 209 3.44 23.79 8.15
C ALA A 209 2.71 24.36 6.92
N GLU A 210 1.92 25.44 7.09
CA GLU A 210 1.12 26.03 6.01
C GLU A 210 1.97 26.50 4.82
N ASP A 211 3.24 26.85 5.06
CA ASP A 211 4.22 27.32 4.09
C ASP A 211 5.04 26.18 3.45
N TYR A 212 4.78 24.92 3.83
CA TYR A 212 5.50 23.76 3.27
C TYR A 212 5.06 23.48 1.82
N GLN A 213 5.92 23.85 0.88
CA GLN A 213 5.81 23.45 -0.53
C GLN A 213 6.60 22.15 -0.75
N SER A 214 5.92 21.11 -1.23
CA SER A 214 6.53 19.79 -1.55
C SER A 214 7.19 19.80 -2.91
#